data_f73d0f3435cb723853ab5bfdbfad58af
#
_entry.id   f73d0f3435cb723853ab5bfdbfad58af
#
_cell.length_a   1.000
_cell.length_b   1.000
_cell.length_c   1.000
_cell.angle_alpha   90.00
_cell.angle_beta   90.00
_cell.angle_gamma   90.00
#
_symmetry.space_group_name_H-M   'P 1'
#
loop_
_entity.id
_entity.type
_entity.pdbx_description
1 polymer ?
#
loop_
_entity_poly.entity_id
_entity_poly.type
_entity_poly.pdbx_seq_one_letter_code
_entity_poly.pdbx_strand_id
1 'polypeptide(L)'
;MLSKNKTVLITGGTGFVGFSVIKFCVLRKWKVVSLSTNKPRKSRKLKNVKYIVLDISKKNSLQILNKFNFDHVINCAGYVNHKNYKKTYNSHYIGCKNLYSYFKEKKIKSFVQIGSSSEYGMSKAPQSEDIICKPEMIYGKSKLKATNFFIDKFNQENFPVIILRFFQIYGPHQDKNRFIPIIIDGCLKNKKFYCSDGKQSRDFIYIDDVVKVIIKTMKTKKAVGNIINIGCGKAIIMKKIIKMIIKFSKGGKPLYGKIKLRTDEPKKVYPSIKKAKNLLNWSTKVDIVNGIKKTIKFYKQNNQV
;
A
#
# COMPACT_ATOMS: atom_id res chain seq x y z
N MET A 1 -0.35 22.07 -14.90
CA MET A 1 1.08 21.71 -14.77
C MET A 1 1.43 21.36 -13.33
N LEU A 2 2.26 20.33 -13.08
CA LEU A 2 2.79 20.03 -11.76
C LEU A 2 3.92 20.99 -11.43
N SER A 3 3.80 21.82 -10.36
CA SER A 3 4.89 22.73 -9.97
C SER A 3 6.19 21.93 -9.78
N LYS A 4 7.28 22.43 -10.34
CA LYS A 4 8.58 21.74 -10.44
C LYS A 4 9.32 21.57 -9.10
N ASN A 5 8.96 22.14 -7.99
CA ASN A 5 9.77 22.12 -6.77
C ASN A 5 8.98 21.72 -5.52
N LYS A 6 8.47 20.47 -5.49
CA LYS A 6 7.84 19.94 -4.28
C LYS A 6 8.84 19.16 -3.44
N THR A 7 8.78 19.33 -2.13
CA THR A 7 9.50 18.50 -1.16
C THR A 7 8.54 17.54 -0.50
N VAL A 8 8.80 16.23 -0.63
CA VAL A 8 7.90 15.18 -0.15
C VAL A 8 8.64 14.25 0.80
N LEU A 9 8.04 14.05 1.99
CA LEU A 9 8.46 12.98 2.89
C LEU A 9 7.70 11.69 2.54
N ILE A 10 8.43 10.60 2.37
CA ILE A 10 7.83 9.27 2.15
C ILE A 10 8.37 8.32 3.22
N THR A 11 7.53 7.93 4.19
CA THR A 11 7.91 6.89 5.15
C THR A 11 7.67 5.50 4.55
N GLY A 12 8.45 4.51 4.94
CA GLY A 12 8.42 3.19 4.31
C GLY A 12 8.88 3.21 2.85
N GLY A 13 9.69 4.19 2.46
CA GLY A 13 10.13 4.40 1.08
C GLY A 13 10.99 3.29 0.48
N THR A 14 11.55 2.38 1.30
CA THR A 14 12.27 1.18 0.83
C THR A 14 11.34 0.00 0.57
N GLY A 15 10.05 0.09 0.97
CA GLY A 15 9.02 -0.91 0.72
C GLY A 15 8.45 -0.81 -0.71
N PHE A 16 7.58 -1.74 -1.07
CA PHE A 16 7.01 -1.85 -2.42
C PHE A 16 6.26 -0.60 -2.89
N VAL A 17 5.28 -0.14 -2.11
CA VAL A 17 4.47 1.05 -2.46
C VAL A 17 5.33 2.31 -2.37
N GLY A 18 6.06 2.49 -1.25
CA GLY A 18 6.88 3.68 -1.02
C GLY A 18 7.94 3.88 -2.10
N PHE A 19 8.64 2.81 -2.52
CA PHE A 19 9.60 2.84 -3.62
C PHE A 19 8.93 3.29 -4.93
N SER A 20 7.74 2.76 -5.24
CA SER A 20 7.03 3.10 -6.48
C SER A 20 6.61 4.57 -6.50
N VAL A 21 6.19 5.11 -5.34
CA VAL A 21 5.89 6.54 -5.18
C VAL A 21 7.16 7.39 -5.31
N ILE A 22 8.27 6.99 -4.67
CA ILE A 22 9.57 7.68 -4.80
C ILE A 22 9.99 7.76 -6.27
N LYS A 23 9.94 6.63 -6.99
CA LYS A 23 10.29 6.58 -8.43
C LYS A 23 9.48 7.59 -9.23
N PHE A 24 8.18 7.69 -8.97
CA PHE A 24 7.33 8.68 -9.64
C PHE A 24 7.72 10.12 -9.30
N CYS A 25 8.01 10.43 -8.03
CA CYS A 25 8.40 11.76 -7.58
C CYS A 25 9.75 12.19 -8.19
N VAL A 26 10.74 11.29 -8.22
CA VAL A 26 12.07 11.53 -8.79
C VAL A 26 11.97 11.83 -10.30
N LEU A 27 11.16 11.06 -11.05
CA LEU A 27 10.91 11.31 -12.48
C LEU A 27 10.30 12.70 -12.73
N ARG A 28 9.66 13.30 -11.72
CA ARG A 28 9.11 14.67 -11.79
C ARG A 28 10.01 15.74 -11.17
N LYS A 29 11.25 15.37 -10.85
CA LYS A 29 12.26 16.26 -10.26
C LYS A 29 11.82 16.86 -8.91
N TRP A 30 11.00 16.12 -8.13
CA TRP A 30 10.66 16.53 -6.78
C TRP A 30 11.81 16.19 -5.81
N LYS A 31 11.98 17.00 -4.78
CA LYS A 31 12.88 16.68 -3.67
C LYS A 31 12.23 15.61 -2.79
N VAL A 32 12.91 14.48 -2.61
CA VAL A 32 12.37 13.34 -1.87
C VAL A 32 13.25 13.00 -0.67
N VAL A 33 12.64 12.96 0.50
CA VAL A 33 13.22 12.38 1.72
C VAL A 33 12.47 11.09 2.03
N SER A 34 13.22 9.99 2.17
CA SER A 34 12.68 8.67 2.45
C SER A 34 13.08 8.22 3.86
N LEU A 35 12.10 7.92 4.71
CA LEU A 35 12.34 7.28 6.02
C LEU A 35 11.99 5.80 5.96
N SER A 36 12.88 4.96 6.48
CA SER A 36 12.63 3.52 6.63
C SER A 36 13.55 2.94 7.69
N THR A 37 13.14 1.84 8.31
CA THR A 37 13.97 1.13 9.31
C THR A 37 15.22 0.46 8.72
N ASN A 38 15.27 0.31 7.39
CA ASN A 38 16.39 -0.30 6.69
C ASN A 38 16.84 0.55 5.50
N LYS A 39 18.12 0.45 5.13
CA LYS A 39 18.62 0.99 3.86
C LYS A 39 17.89 0.37 2.67
N PRO A 40 17.74 1.10 1.53
CA PRO A 40 17.14 0.53 0.33
C PRO A 40 18.00 -0.61 -0.23
N ARG A 41 17.35 -1.70 -0.68
CA ARG A 41 18.01 -2.74 -1.46
C ARG A 41 18.58 -2.13 -2.73
N LYS A 42 19.65 -2.69 -3.30
CA LYS A 42 20.29 -2.21 -4.53
C LYS A 42 19.28 -1.98 -5.67
N SER A 43 18.33 -2.91 -5.86
CA SER A 43 17.27 -2.83 -6.88
C SER A 43 16.18 -1.77 -6.63
N ARG A 44 16.17 -1.14 -5.43
CA ARG A 44 15.21 -0.07 -5.06
C ARG A 44 15.90 1.23 -4.65
N LYS A 45 17.22 1.33 -4.82
CA LYS A 45 17.98 2.56 -4.55
C LYS A 45 17.92 3.46 -5.78
N LEU A 46 17.50 4.70 -5.60
CA LEU A 46 17.43 5.71 -6.67
C LEU A 46 18.39 6.85 -6.37
N LYS A 47 18.97 7.45 -7.41
CA LYS A 47 19.73 8.71 -7.31
C LYS A 47 18.75 9.85 -6.93
N ASN A 48 19.29 10.93 -6.35
CA ASN A 48 18.52 12.15 -5.99
C ASN A 48 17.43 11.90 -4.92
N VAL A 49 17.60 10.90 -4.04
CA VAL A 49 16.74 10.65 -2.89
C VAL A 49 17.57 10.70 -1.62
N LYS A 50 17.13 11.48 -0.62
CA LYS A 50 17.73 11.46 0.71
C LYS A 50 17.12 10.31 1.51
N TYR A 51 17.87 9.23 1.67
CA TYR A 51 17.47 8.09 2.52
C TYR A 51 17.94 8.31 3.94
N ILE A 52 17.02 8.19 4.90
CA ILE A 52 17.30 8.26 6.33
C ILE A 52 16.80 6.95 6.95
N VAL A 53 17.71 6.25 7.64
CA VAL A 53 17.37 5.02 8.37
C VAL A 53 16.86 5.43 9.75
N LEU A 54 15.57 5.14 10.02
CA LEU A 54 14.91 5.59 11.22
C LEU A 54 13.64 4.77 11.47
N ASP A 55 13.37 4.49 12.76
CA ASP A 55 12.11 3.89 13.20
C ASP A 55 11.16 5.00 13.71
N ILE A 56 10.11 5.25 12.96
CA ILE A 56 9.10 6.27 13.32
C ILE A 56 8.35 5.98 14.62
N SER A 57 8.39 4.74 15.11
CA SER A 57 7.75 4.37 16.39
C SER A 57 8.54 4.80 17.62
N LYS A 58 9.80 5.19 17.45
CA LYS A 58 10.66 5.68 18.54
C LYS A 58 10.40 7.17 18.80
N LYS A 59 10.13 7.51 20.05
CA LYS A 59 9.93 8.89 20.50
C LYS A 59 11.15 9.75 20.13
N ASN A 60 10.92 11.00 19.74
CA ASN A 60 11.94 12.00 19.37
C ASN A 60 12.83 11.65 18.15
N SER A 61 12.64 10.49 17.51
CA SER A 61 13.47 10.13 16.35
C SER A 61 13.29 11.06 15.15
N LEU A 62 12.16 11.75 15.05
CA LEU A 62 11.80 12.61 13.91
C LEU A 62 12.48 13.99 13.93
N GLN A 63 13.18 14.37 15.01
CA GLN A 63 13.88 15.68 15.10
C GLN A 63 14.93 15.87 13.99
N ILE A 64 15.52 14.78 13.48
CA ILE A 64 16.43 14.81 12.33
C ILE A 64 15.80 15.45 11.08
N LEU A 65 14.47 15.54 11.02
CA LEU A 65 13.73 16.16 9.93
C LEU A 65 13.64 17.68 10.02
N ASN A 66 14.06 18.31 11.13
CA ASN A 66 13.94 19.77 11.33
C ASN A 66 14.69 20.61 10.27
N LYS A 67 15.70 20.00 9.63
CA LYS A 67 16.45 20.63 8.52
C LYS A 67 15.74 20.60 7.16
N PHE A 68 14.50 20.07 7.12
CA PHE A 68 13.72 19.98 5.88
C PHE A 68 12.37 20.65 6.05
N ASN A 69 11.91 21.35 5.01
CA ASN A 69 10.54 21.82 4.88
C ASN A 69 9.79 20.95 3.87
N PHE A 70 8.69 20.34 4.29
CA PHE A 70 7.92 19.44 3.46
C PHE A 70 6.60 20.07 3.00
N ASP A 71 6.28 19.94 1.72
CA ASP A 71 4.96 20.27 1.20
C ASP A 71 3.94 19.17 1.50
N HIS A 72 4.36 17.89 1.39
CA HIS A 72 3.50 16.74 1.52
C HIS A 72 4.18 15.61 2.28
N VAL A 73 3.38 14.84 3.00
CA VAL A 73 3.81 13.63 3.69
C VAL A 73 3.00 12.44 3.16
N ILE A 74 3.68 11.34 2.83
CA ILE A 74 3.05 10.08 2.42
C ILE A 74 3.52 8.99 3.37
N ASN A 75 2.64 8.50 4.23
CA ASN A 75 2.96 7.48 5.21
C ASN A 75 2.66 6.08 4.66
N CYS A 76 3.68 5.45 4.06
CA CYS A 76 3.68 4.05 3.63
C CYS A 76 4.37 3.12 4.64
N ALA A 77 4.81 3.63 5.80
CA ALA A 77 5.50 2.81 6.79
C ALA A 77 4.59 1.73 7.36
N GLY A 78 5.20 0.59 7.64
CA GLY A 78 4.52 -0.53 8.25
C GLY A 78 5.37 -1.77 8.34
N TYR A 79 5.18 -2.54 9.42
CA TYR A 79 5.86 -3.80 9.63
C TYR A 79 5.08 -4.94 8.95
N VAL A 80 5.76 -5.73 8.15
CA VAL A 80 5.10 -6.71 7.25
C VAL A 80 4.96 -8.11 7.84
N ASN A 81 5.72 -8.46 8.89
CA ASN A 81 5.58 -9.73 9.59
C ASN A 81 4.59 -9.59 10.76
N HIS A 82 3.32 -9.72 10.47
CA HIS A 82 2.24 -9.47 11.43
C HIS A 82 2.15 -10.51 12.58
N LYS A 83 3.00 -11.55 12.58
CA LYS A 83 3.15 -12.46 13.73
C LYS A 83 3.78 -11.77 14.94
N ASN A 84 4.56 -10.70 14.73
CA ASN A 84 5.09 -9.89 15.81
C ASN A 84 4.10 -8.75 16.14
N TYR A 85 3.28 -8.97 17.14
CA TYR A 85 2.21 -8.06 17.57
C TYR A 85 2.76 -6.68 17.95
N LYS A 86 3.78 -6.62 18.81
CA LYS A 86 4.39 -5.36 19.31
C LYS A 86 4.96 -4.52 18.16
N LYS A 87 5.76 -5.13 17.28
CA LYS A 87 6.31 -4.41 16.11
C LYS A 87 5.21 -3.96 15.15
N THR A 88 4.18 -4.77 14.94
CA THR A 88 3.03 -4.41 14.10
C THR A 88 2.28 -3.22 14.67
N TYR A 89 1.91 -3.27 15.95
CA TYR A 89 1.22 -2.17 16.62
C TYR A 89 2.06 -0.89 16.62
N ASN A 90 3.33 -0.98 17.00
CA ASN A 90 4.22 0.17 17.07
C ASN A 90 4.39 0.85 15.71
N SER A 91 4.65 0.08 14.64
CA SER A 91 4.87 0.65 13.32
C SER A 91 3.61 1.25 12.69
N HIS A 92 2.42 0.63 12.90
CA HIS A 92 1.19 1.05 12.25
C HIS A 92 0.37 2.07 13.04
N TYR A 93 0.54 2.15 14.37
CA TYR A 93 -0.21 3.07 15.22
C TYR A 93 0.69 4.06 15.97
N ILE A 94 1.68 3.60 16.77
CA ILE A 94 2.55 4.52 17.52
C ILE A 94 3.36 5.40 16.57
N GLY A 95 3.88 4.82 15.47
CA GLY A 95 4.55 5.60 14.44
C GLY A 95 3.66 6.69 13.82
N CYS A 96 2.36 6.42 13.64
CA CYS A 96 1.40 7.42 13.17
C CYS A 96 1.20 8.55 14.18
N LYS A 97 1.10 8.23 15.48
CA LYS A 97 1.02 9.25 16.55
C LYS A 97 2.27 10.14 16.58
N ASN A 98 3.45 9.56 16.46
CA ASN A 98 4.71 10.30 16.44
C ASN A 98 4.80 11.22 15.20
N LEU A 99 4.41 10.72 14.02
CA LEU A 99 4.34 11.53 12.81
C LEU A 99 3.36 12.70 12.97
N TYR A 100 2.16 12.46 13.51
CA TYR A 100 1.22 13.53 13.81
C TYR A 100 1.84 14.55 14.77
N SER A 101 2.38 14.11 15.92
CA SER A 101 3.00 15.01 16.92
C SER A 101 4.12 15.86 16.33
N TYR A 102 4.88 15.33 15.36
CA TYR A 102 5.92 16.07 14.66
C TYR A 102 5.36 17.07 13.65
N PHE A 103 4.26 16.74 12.95
CA PHE A 103 3.73 17.55 11.86
C PHE A 103 2.57 18.48 12.24
N LYS A 104 1.97 18.35 13.42
CA LYS A 104 0.79 19.14 13.81
C LYS A 104 1.03 20.66 13.77
N GLU A 105 2.22 21.12 14.14
CA GLU A 105 2.61 22.54 14.10
C GLU A 105 3.30 22.95 12.77
N LYS A 106 3.40 22.05 11.79
CA LYS A 106 4.12 22.32 10.55
C LYS A 106 3.16 22.58 9.40
N LYS A 107 3.46 23.60 8.57
CA LYS A 107 2.64 23.98 7.41
C LYS A 107 2.80 22.98 6.25
N ILE A 108 2.22 21.78 6.38
CA ILE A 108 2.13 20.81 5.28
C ILE A 108 0.81 20.95 4.53
N LYS A 109 0.82 20.73 3.20
CA LYS A 109 -0.36 20.83 2.34
C LYS A 109 -1.26 19.58 2.40
N SER A 110 -0.68 18.42 2.66
CA SER A 110 -1.41 17.16 2.86
C SER A 110 -0.57 16.11 3.55
N PHE A 111 -1.24 15.25 4.30
CA PHE A 111 -0.71 14.03 4.91
C PHE A 111 -1.51 12.83 4.37
N VAL A 112 -0.92 12.01 3.50
CA VAL A 112 -1.58 10.83 2.96
C VAL A 112 -1.22 9.61 3.80
N GLN A 113 -2.20 9.08 4.53
CA GLN A 113 -2.07 7.85 5.31
C GLN A 113 -2.47 6.64 4.47
N ILE A 114 -1.59 5.67 4.32
CA ILE A 114 -1.91 4.40 3.68
C ILE A 114 -2.66 3.50 4.66
N GLY A 115 -3.95 3.33 4.44
CA GLY A 115 -4.85 2.40 5.10
C GLY A 115 -4.86 1.02 4.41
N SER A 116 -5.82 0.16 4.83
CA SER A 116 -5.93 -1.21 4.33
C SER A 116 -7.37 -1.72 4.36
N SER A 117 -7.76 -2.55 3.38
CA SER A 117 -9.01 -3.32 3.44
C SER A 117 -9.10 -4.25 4.65
N SER A 118 -7.97 -4.59 5.29
CA SER A 118 -7.95 -5.37 6.51
C SER A 118 -8.60 -4.67 7.72
N GLU A 119 -8.83 -3.36 7.63
CA GLU A 119 -9.56 -2.60 8.66
C GLU A 119 -11.03 -3.04 8.76
N TYR A 120 -11.60 -3.54 7.66
CA TYR A 120 -12.98 -4.00 7.60
C TYR A 120 -13.25 -5.32 8.31
N GLY A 121 -12.21 -6.15 8.55
CA GLY A 121 -12.37 -7.49 9.13
C GLY A 121 -13.24 -8.38 8.26
N MET A 122 -14.24 -9.04 8.89
CA MET A 122 -15.18 -9.97 8.24
C MET A 122 -16.40 -9.30 7.60
N SER A 123 -16.42 -7.97 7.48
CA SER A 123 -17.56 -7.25 6.92
C SER A 123 -17.91 -7.70 5.49
N LYS A 124 -19.21 -7.74 5.19
CA LYS A 124 -19.70 -8.12 3.86
C LYS A 124 -19.20 -7.16 2.77
N ALA A 125 -18.91 -7.70 1.61
CA ALA A 125 -18.55 -6.93 0.42
C ALA A 125 -19.78 -6.63 -0.46
N PRO A 126 -19.82 -5.48 -1.19
CA PRO A 126 -18.74 -4.49 -1.30
C PRO A 126 -18.56 -3.70 -0.01
N GLN A 127 -17.29 -3.62 0.48
CA GLN A 127 -17.01 -2.78 1.63
C GLN A 127 -17.10 -1.30 1.24
N SER A 128 -17.92 -0.53 1.99
CA SER A 128 -17.97 0.94 1.89
C SER A 128 -17.28 1.58 3.09
N GLU A 129 -16.95 2.86 2.96
CA GLU A 129 -16.22 3.58 4.01
C GLU A 129 -17.05 3.81 5.27
N ASP A 130 -18.38 3.72 5.15
CA ASP A 130 -19.36 4.02 6.21
C ASP A 130 -19.67 2.81 7.11
N ILE A 131 -19.24 1.62 6.74
CA ILE A 131 -19.51 0.42 7.52
C ILE A 131 -18.66 0.35 8.78
N ILE A 132 -19.22 -0.23 9.85
CA ILE A 132 -18.50 -0.46 11.10
C ILE A 132 -17.39 -1.49 10.87
N CYS A 133 -16.15 -1.07 11.10
CA CYS A 133 -14.98 -1.91 10.96
C CYS A 133 -14.76 -2.77 12.21
N LYS A 134 -14.66 -4.09 12.05
CA LYS A 134 -14.43 -5.05 13.15
C LYS A 134 -13.26 -6.00 12.81
N PRO A 135 -12.01 -5.48 12.71
CA PRO A 135 -10.86 -6.33 12.44
C PRO A 135 -10.50 -7.19 13.66
N GLU A 136 -10.16 -8.45 13.43
CA GLU A 136 -9.73 -9.37 14.50
C GLU A 136 -8.21 -9.40 14.65
N MET A 137 -7.50 -9.36 13.51
CA MET A 137 -6.04 -9.46 13.48
C MET A 137 -5.36 -8.14 13.87
N ILE A 138 -4.21 -8.26 14.54
CA ILE A 138 -3.43 -7.11 15.02
C ILE A 138 -3.12 -6.08 13.93
N TYR A 139 -2.87 -6.53 12.69
CA TYR A 139 -2.62 -5.63 11.57
C TYR A 139 -3.84 -4.74 11.27
N GLY A 140 -5.00 -5.35 11.08
CA GLY A 140 -6.25 -4.62 10.84
C GLY A 140 -6.61 -3.70 12.02
N LYS A 141 -6.50 -4.20 13.26
CA LYS A 141 -6.72 -3.42 14.49
C LYS A 141 -5.80 -2.20 14.57
N SER A 142 -4.51 -2.36 14.27
CA SER A 142 -3.54 -1.26 14.31
C SER A 142 -3.78 -0.23 13.22
N LYS A 143 -4.17 -0.67 12.01
CA LYS A 143 -4.54 0.21 10.91
C LYS A 143 -5.80 1.00 11.22
N LEU A 144 -6.84 0.34 11.76
CA LEU A 144 -8.09 1.00 12.15
C LEU A 144 -7.85 2.03 13.27
N LYS A 145 -7.04 1.69 14.29
CA LYS A 145 -6.67 2.66 15.34
C LYS A 145 -5.97 3.90 14.75
N ALA A 146 -5.07 3.72 13.78
CA ALA A 146 -4.42 4.83 13.11
C ALA A 146 -5.41 5.66 12.28
N THR A 147 -6.34 5.01 11.57
CA THR A 147 -7.41 5.66 10.83
C THR A 147 -8.26 6.54 11.73
N ASN A 148 -8.80 5.98 12.82
CA ASN A 148 -9.64 6.70 13.77
C ASN A 148 -8.88 7.87 14.40
N PHE A 149 -7.65 7.63 14.88
CA PHE A 149 -6.80 8.67 15.44
C PHE A 149 -6.62 9.85 14.46
N PHE A 150 -6.35 9.61 13.20
CA PHE A 150 -6.16 10.70 12.24
C PHE A 150 -7.47 11.42 11.87
N ILE A 151 -8.60 10.72 11.83
CA ILE A 151 -9.91 11.36 11.62
C ILE A 151 -10.25 12.25 12.83
N ASP A 152 -10.00 11.78 14.06
CA ASP A 152 -10.17 12.60 15.25
C ASP A 152 -9.30 13.85 15.20
N LYS A 153 -8.05 13.75 14.74
CA LYS A 153 -7.14 14.88 14.57
C LYS A 153 -7.55 15.85 13.46
N PHE A 154 -8.20 15.37 12.41
CA PHE A 154 -8.83 16.24 11.44
C PHE A 154 -10.03 16.98 12.04
N ASN A 155 -10.91 16.29 12.74
CA ASN A 155 -12.12 16.89 13.32
C ASN A 155 -11.82 17.94 14.42
N GLN A 156 -10.79 17.68 15.23
CA GLN A 156 -10.42 18.53 16.37
C GLN A 156 -9.51 19.69 15.98
N GLU A 157 -8.57 19.47 15.04
CA GLU A 157 -7.43 20.34 14.80
C GLU A 157 -7.23 20.68 13.31
N ASN A 158 -8.15 20.25 12.44
CA ASN A 158 -8.03 20.41 10.98
C ASN A 158 -6.71 19.86 10.40
N PHE A 159 -6.12 18.84 11.03
CA PHE A 159 -4.90 18.22 10.50
C PHE A 159 -5.15 17.67 9.07
N PRO A 160 -4.33 18.05 8.06
CA PRO A 160 -4.66 17.83 6.64
C PRO A 160 -4.45 16.39 6.18
N VAL A 161 -5.06 15.43 6.87
CA VAL A 161 -4.93 14.00 6.58
C VAL A 161 -5.93 13.54 5.52
N ILE A 162 -5.49 12.58 4.72
CA ILE A 162 -6.32 11.82 3.78
C ILE A 162 -5.97 10.35 3.95
N ILE A 163 -6.96 9.48 4.13
CA ILE A 163 -6.74 8.06 4.38
C ILE A 163 -7.17 7.27 3.15
N LEU A 164 -6.24 6.48 2.60
CA LEU A 164 -6.50 5.63 1.45
C LEU A 164 -6.49 4.15 1.87
N ARG A 165 -7.66 3.51 1.93
CA ARG A 165 -7.79 2.07 2.20
C ARG A 165 -7.57 1.27 0.93
N PHE A 166 -6.37 0.74 0.75
CA PHE A 166 -6.04 -0.09 -0.40
C PHE A 166 -6.51 -1.52 -0.25
N PHE A 167 -6.96 -2.08 -1.37
CA PHE A 167 -7.21 -3.51 -1.54
C PHE A 167 -5.93 -4.19 -2.04
N GLN A 168 -6.00 -5.36 -2.69
CA GLN A 168 -4.82 -6.15 -2.98
C GLN A 168 -3.90 -5.50 -4.03
N ILE A 169 -2.87 -4.79 -3.58
CA ILE A 169 -1.88 -4.16 -4.48
C ILE A 169 -0.94 -5.22 -5.05
N TYR A 170 -0.65 -5.15 -6.35
CA TYR A 170 0.32 -6.01 -7.02
C TYR A 170 1.09 -5.28 -8.11
N GLY A 171 2.23 -5.84 -8.55
CA GLY A 171 3.01 -5.31 -9.66
C GLY A 171 4.52 -5.58 -9.55
N PRO A 172 5.31 -4.99 -10.47
CA PRO A 172 6.77 -5.02 -10.44
C PRO A 172 7.35 -4.54 -9.11
N HIS A 173 8.46 -5.13 -8.71
CA HIS A 173 9.14 -4.87 -7.43
C HIS A 173 8.35 -5.29 -6.16
N GLN A 174 7.23 -6.00 -6.25
CA GLN A 174 6.60 -6.57 -5.06
C GLN A 174 7.51 -7.65 -4.45
N ASP A 175 7.49 -7.76 -3.11
CA ASP A 175 8.37 -8.73 -2.42
C ASP A 175 8.01 -10.18 -2.80
N LYS A 176 9.04 -11.02 -3.00
CA LYS A 176 8.91 -12.40 -3.51
C LYS A 176 8.03 -13.32 -2.64
N ASN A 177 7.81 -12.98 -1.37
CA ASN A 177 6.95 -13.72 -0.45
C ASN A 177 5.45 -13.31 -0.52
N ARG A 178 5.03 -12.61 -1.56
CA ARG A 178 3.63 -12.23 -1.78
C ARG A 178 2.96 -13.12 -2.83
N PHE A 179 1.63 -13.21 -2.75
CA PHE A 179 0.82 -14.14 -3.55
C PHE A 179 1.19 -14.16 -5.05
N ILE A 180 1.10 -13.04 -5.74
CA ILE A 180 1.38 -12.99 -7.19
C ILE A 180 2.85 -13.32 -7.50
N PRO A 181 3.87 -12.72 -6.82
CA PRO A 181 5.27 -13.09 -7.02
C PRO A 181 5.60 -14.57 -6.76
N ILE A 182 5.03 -15.19 -5.70
CA ILE A 182 5.24 -16.62 -5.42
C ILE A 182 4.80 -17.47 -6.61
N ILE A 183 3.64 -17.19 -7.17
CA ILE A 183 3.10 -17.96 -8.30
C ILE A 183 3.93 -17.72 -9.56
N ILE A 184 4.29 -16.47 -9.84
CA ILE A 184 5.14 -16.13 -11.00
C ILE A 184 6.49 -16.85 -10.89
N ASP A 185 7.14 -16.85 -9.72
CA ASP A 185 8.43 -17.54 -9.52
C ASP A 185 8.30 -19.05 -9.75
N GLY A 186 7.26 -19.66 -9.18
CA GLY A 186 6.96 -21.09 -9.40
C GLY A 186 6.71 -21.43 -10.88
N CYS A 187 5.99 -20.56 -11.59
CA CYS A 187 5.71 -20.73 -13.01
C CYS A 187 6.96 -20.54 -13.89
N LEU A 188 7.77 -19.50 -13.64
CA LEU A 188 8.98 -19.23 -14.42
C LEU A 188 10.05 -20.31 -14.26
N LYS A 189 10.09 -20.95 -13.09
CA LYS A 189 10.98 -22.08 -12.79
C LYS A 189 10.39 -23.46 -13.15
N ASN A 190 9.17 -23.46 -13.69
CA ASN A 190 8.38 -24.67 -13.98
C ASN A 190 8.29 -25.65 -12.78
N LYS A 191 8.19 -25.11 -11.56
CA LYS A 191 8.16 -25.91 -10.31
C LYS A 191 6.75 -26.10 -9.78
N LYS A 192 6.57 -27.13 -8.92
CA LYS A 192 5.40 -27.28 -8.06
C LYS A 192 5.38 -26.15 -7.02
N PHE A 193 4.20 -25.57 -6.73
CA PHE A 193 4.02 -24.58 -5.67
C PHE A 193 2.68 -24.78 -4.96
N TYR A 194 2.67 -24.55 -3.67
CA TYR A 194 1.50 -24.75 -2.83
C TYR A 194 0.54 -23.57 -2.94
N CYS A 195 -0.75 -23.88 -3.02
CA CYS A 195 -1.86 -22.93 -3.03
C CYS A 195 -2.94 -23.36 -2.05
N SER A 196 -3.78 -22.40 -1.62
CA SER A 196 -5.08 -22.71 -1.07
C SER A 196 -5.98 -23.32 -2.16
N ASP A 197 -7.23 -23.67 -1.83
CA ASP A 197 -8.22 -24.10 -2.81
C ASP A 197 -8.53 -23.01 -3.87
N GLY A 198 -8.18 -21.77 -3.58
CA GLY A 198 -8.32 -20.64 -4.47
C GLY A 198 -9.75 -20.16 -4.69
N LYS A 199 -10.71 -20.58 -3.84
CA LYS A 199 -12.13 -20.21 -3.94
C LYS A 199 -12.42 -18.79 -3.50
N GLN A 200 -11.59 -18.21 -2.60
CA GLN A 200 -11.76 -16.85 -2.14
C GLN A 200 -11.55 -15.83 -3.27
N SER A 201 -12.21 -14.68 -3.14
CA SER A 201 -12.16 -13.61 -4.14
C SER A 201 -11.58 -12.33 -3.56
N ARG A 202 -10.74 -11.64 -4.33
CA ARG A 202 -10.06 -10.39 -3.94
C ARG A 202 -10.12 -9.36 -5.06
N ASP A 203 -10.11 -8.09 -4.70
CA ASP A 203 -9.91 -6.98 -5.62
C ASP A 203 -8.42 -6.71 -5.77
N PHE A 204 -7.90 -6.75 -6.99
CA PHE A 204 -6.50 -6.54 -7.31
C PHE A 204 -6.28 -5.22 -8.02
N ILE A 205 -5.43 -4.36 -7.45
CA ILE A 205 -5.06 -3.06 -8.04
C ILE A 205 -3.58 -3.02 -8.42
N TYR A 206 -3.32 -2.59 -9.66
CA TYR A 206 -1.95 -2.50 -10.17
C TYR A 206 -1.19 -1.30 -9.60
N ILE A 207 0.09 -1.47 -9.32
CA ILE A 207 0.92 -0.48 -8.62
C ILE A 207 0.95 0.91 -9.28
N ASP A 208 0.91 1.00 -10.60
CA ASP A 208 0.91 2.30 -11.29
C ASP A 208 -0.36 3.11 -10.99
N ASP A 209 -1.51 2.45 -10.87
CA ASP A 209 -2.78 3.09 -10.49
C ASP A 209 -2.75 3.53 -9.02
N VAL A 210 -2.13 2.73 -8.14
CA VAL A 210 -1.88 3.10 -6.73
C VAL A 210 -1.05 4.37 -6.64
N VAL A 211 0.05 4.45 -7.37
CA VAL A 211 0.91 5.64 -7.37
C VAL A 211 0.14 6.86 -7.89
N LYS A 212 -0.57 6.70 -9.01
CA LYS A 212 -1.36 7.80 -9.61
C LYS A 212 -2.43 8.33 -8.66
N VAL A 213 -3.15 7.47 -7.93
CA VAL A 213 -4.19 7.93 -7.01
C VAL A 213 -3.58 8.62 -5.78
N ILE A 214 -2.49 8.12 -5.21
CA ILE A 214 -1.78 8.79 -4.11
C ILE A 214 -1.41 10.22 -4.51
N ILE A 215 -0.80 10.39 -5.68
CA ILE A 215 -0.38 11.71 -6.18
C ILE A 215 -1.59 12.61 -6.51
N LYS A 216 -2.67 12.06 -7.03
CA LYS A 216 -3.90 12.80 -7.29
C LYS A 216 -4.51 13.30 -5.99
N THR A 217 -4.59 12.44 -5.00
CA THR A 217 -5.16 12.73 -3.68
C THR A 217 -4.46 13.90 -2.98
N MET A 218 -3.13 13.96 -3.04
CA MET A 218 -2.35 15.07 -2.46
C MET A 218 -2.77 16.47 -2.95
N LYS A 219 -3.43 16.57 -4.10
CA LYS A 219 -3.84 17.82 -4.73
C LYS A 219 -5.34 18.10 -4.61
N THR A 220 -6.10 17.16 -4.12
CA THR A 220 -7.54 17.24 -4.07
C THR A 220 -7.99 17.74 -2.70
N LYS A 221 -8.20 19.05 -2.55
CA LYS A 221 -8.59 19.68 -1.27
C LYS A 221 -9.80 18.98 -0.62
N LYS A 222 -10.84 18.66 -1.39
CA LYS A 222 -12.05 17.97 -0.90
C LYS A 222 -11.81 16.53 -0.44
N ALA A 223 -10.62 15.96 -0.63
CA ALA A 223 -10.24 14.65 -0.09
C ALA A 223 -9.73 14.74 1.36
N VAL A 224 -9.34 15.92 1.83
CA VAL A 224 -8.86 16.11 3.21
C VAL A 224 -9.96 15.75 4.20
N GLY A 225 -9.59 15.07 5.29
CA GLY A 225 -10.50 14.55 6.31
C GLY A 225 -11.29 13.31 5.88
N ASN A 226 -11.00 12.73 4.72
CA ASN A 226 -11.76 11.60 4.21
C ASN A 226 -10.99 10.29 4.26
N ILE A 227 -11.75 9.22 4.57
CA ILE A 227 -11.37 7.83 4.29
C ILE A 227 -11.89 7.49 2.90
N ILE A 228 -11.03 6.95 2.03
CA ILE A 228 -11.38 6.64 0.64
C ILE A 228 -10.88 5.24 0.28
N ASN A 229 -11.77 4.37 -0.15
CA ASN A 229 -11.43 3.05 -0.65
C ASN A 229 -10.79 3.12 -2.04
N ILE A 230 -9.68 2.41 -2.21
CA ILE A 230 -8.93 2.37 -3.47
C ILE A 230 -8.78 0.92 -3.95
N GLY A 231 -9.52 0.60 -5.00
CA GLY A 231 -9.54 -0.70 -5.66
C GLY A 231 -10.21 -0.60 -7.04
N CYS A 232 -10.44 -1.75 -7.68
CA CYS A 232 -11.13 -1.84 -8.97
C CYS A 232 -12.66 -1.87 -8.82
N GLY A 233 -13.17 -2.18 -7.62
CA GLY A 233 -14.59 -2.41 -7.36
C GLY A 233 -15.09 -3.77 -7.85
N LYS A 234 -14.17 -4.71 -8.13
CA LYS A 234 -14.49 -6.05 -8.67
C LYS A 234 -13.67 -7.12 -7.99
N ALA A 235 -14.33 -8.15 -7.45
CA ALA A 235 -13.67 -9.30 -6.87
C ALA A 235 -13.36 -10.36 -7.94
N ILE A 236 -12.12 -10.88 -7.94
CA ILE A 236 -11.68 -11.96 -8.82
C ILE A 236 -11.31 -13.17 -7.98
N ILE A 237 -11.78 -14.35 -8.38
CA ILE A 237 -11.47 -15.62 -7.71
C ILE A 237 -9.96 -15.90 -7.84
N MET A 238 -9.30 -16.21 -6.72
CA MET A 238 -7.86 -16.42 -6.67
C MET A 238 -7.39 -17.50 -7.65
N LYS A 239 -8.16 -18.59 -7.81
CA LYS A 239 -7.88 -19.67 -8.79
C LYS A 239 -7.83 -19.14 -10.23
N LYS A 240 -8.65 -18.11 -10.58
CA LYS A 240 -8.59 -17.48 -11.92
C LYS A 240 -7.27 -16.71 -12.11
N ILE A 241 -6.77 -16.05 -11.08
CA ILE A 241 -5.47 -15.36 -11.12
C ILE A 241 -4.33 -16.36 -11.30
N ILE A 242 -4.35 -17.47 -10.55
CA ILE A 242 -3.35 -18.55 -10.68
C ILE A 242 -3.33 -19.10 -12.11
N LYS A 243 -4.50 -19.47 -12.65
CA LYS A 243 -4.62 -19.98 -14.03
C LYS A 243 -4.12 -18.97 -15.08
N MET A 244 -4.41 -17.69 -14.88
CA MET A 244 -3.96 -16.61 -15.76
C MET A 244 -2.43 -16.48 -15.75
N ILE A 245 -1.79 -16.53 -14.57
CA ILE A 245 -0.32 -16.47 -14.45
C ILE A 245 0.32 -17.69 -15.13
N ILE A 246 -0.19 -18.90 -14.90
CA ILE A 246 0.28 -20.15 -15.55
C ILE A 246 0.22 -20.01 -17.08
N LYS A 247 -0.95 -19.55 -17.60
CA LYS A 247 -1.13 -19.35 -19.05
C LYS A 247 -0.09 -18.38 -19.64
N PHE A 248 0.16 -17.25 -19.00
CA PHE A 248 1.08 -16.23 -19.54
C PHE A 248 2.55 -16.54 -19.28
N SER A 249 2.86 -17.30 -18.24
CA SER A 249 4.23 -17.75 -17.94
C SER A 249 4.63 -19.01 -18.70
N LYS A 250 3.65 -19.76 -19.27
CA LYS A 250 3.83 -21.02 -19.98
C LYS A 250 4.50 -22.10 -19.11
N GLY A 251 4.17 -22.18 -17.80
CA GLY A 251 4.74 -23.17 -16.90
C GLY A 251 4.17 -23.09 -15.48
N GLY A 252 4.61 -24.02 -14.62
CA GLY A 252 4.24 -24.12 -13.22
C GLY A 252 3.12 -25.12 -12.91
N LYS A 253 3.25 -25.81 -11.77
CA LYS A 253 2.34 -26.88 -11.34
C LYS A 253 1.73 -26.52 -9.97
N PRO A 254 0.52 -25.90 -9.91
CA PRO A 254 -0.12 -25.52 -8.65
C PRO A 254 -0.63 -26.76 -7.90
N LEU A 255 -0.31 -26.87 -6.64
CA LEU A 255 -0.83 -27.87 -5.72
C LEU A 255 -1.93 -27.21 -4.88
N TYR A 256 -3.16 -27.28 -5.36
CA TYR A 256 -4.33 -26.69 -4.69
C TYR A 256 -4.66 -27.41 -3.38
N GLY A 257 -5.20 -26.66 -2.40
CA GLY A 257 -5.61 -27.18 -1.09
C GLY A 257 -4.46 -27.47 -0.11
N LYS A 258 -3.20 -27.30 -0.53
CA LYS A 258 -2.03 -27.56 0.34
C LYS A 258 -1.76 -26.43 1.34
N ILE A 259 -2.35 -25.26 1.17
CA ILE A 259 -2.32 -24.16 2.14
C ILE A 259 -3.71 -24.00 2.72
N LYS A 260 -3.86 -24.23 4.02
CA LYS A 260 -5.11 -23.97 4.75
C LYS A 260 -5.37 -22.47 4.82
N LEU A 261 -6.59 -22.05 4.53
CA LEU A 261 -7.04 -20.67 4.80
C LEU A 261 -7.20 -20.48 6.30
N ARG A 262 -6.99 -19.25 6.75
CA ARG A 262 -7.29 -18.87 8.12
C ARG A 262 -8.81 -18.89 8.33
N THR A 263 -9.25 -19.18 9.54
CA THR A 263 -10.67 -19.19 9.90
C THR A 263 -11.32 -17.80 9.79
N ASP A 264 -10.52 -16.77 10.04
CA ASP A 264 -10.90 -15.35 9.97
C ASP A 264 -10.69 -14.72 8.58
N GLU A 265 -10.49 -15.52 7.53
CA GLU A 265 -10.28 -14.98 6.19
C GLU A 265 -11.61 -14.81 5.43
N PRO A 266 -12.01 -13.56 5.10
CA PRO A 266 -13.25 -13.31 4.38
C PRO A 266 -13.25 -14.00 3.01
N LYS A 267 -14.37 -14.64 2.64
CA LYS A 267 -14.52 -15.31 1.34
C LYS A 267 -14.43 -14.32 0.17
N LYS A 268 -14.95 -13.11 0.34
CA LYS A 268 -15.03 -12.10 -0.73
C LYS A 268 -14.65 -10.71 -0.19
N VAL A 269 -13.65 -10.06 -0.81
CA VAL A 269 -13.15 -8.74 -0.40
C VAL A 269 -12.97 -7.85 -1.63
N TYR A 270 -13.79 -6.80 -1.74
CA TYR A 270 -13.69 -5.75 -2.76
C TYR A 270 -14.42 -4.49 -2.32
N PRO A 271 -13.97 -3.28 -2.71
CA PRO A 271 -14.56 -2.02 -2.27
C PRO A 271 -15.79 -1.60 -3.04
N SER A 272 -16.64 -0.79 -2.41
CA SER A 272 -17.34 0.28 -3.10
C SER A 272 -16.31 1.34 -3.51
N ILE A 273 -16.32 1.76 -4.76
CA ILE A 273 -15.44 2.82 -5.30
C ILE A 273 -16.17 4.13 -5.57
N LYS A 274 -17.40 4.27 -5.07
CA LYS A 274 -18.26 5.46 -5.28
C LYS A 274 -17.54 6.73 -4.80
N LYS A 275 -16.98 6.69 -3.57
CA LYS A 275 -16.29 7.83 -2.96
C LYS A 275 -15.03 8.23 -3.73
N ALA A 276 -14.22 7.26 -4.19
CA ALA A 276 -13.07 7.53 -5.06
C ALA A 276 -13.44 8.19 -6.38
N LYS A 277 -14.54 7.76 -7.02
CA LYS A 277 -15.05 8.39 -8.24
C LYS A 277 -15.50 9.83 -7.97
N ASN A 278 -16.32 10.05 -6.93
CA ASN A 278 -16.92 11.36 -6.64
C ASN A 278 -15.89 12.39 -6.16
N LEU A 279 -15.04 12.03 -5.18
CA LEU A 279 -14.09 12.97 -4.61
C LEU A 279 -12.83 13.15 -5.46
N LEU A 280 -12.36 12.07 -6.08
CA LEU A 280 -11.09 12.10 -6.80
C LEU A 280 -11.29 12.11 -8.33
N ASN A 281 -12.49 11.94 -8.85
CA ASN A 281 -12.71 11.65 -10.28
C ASN A 281 -11.68 10.61 -10.77
N TRP A 282 -11.64 9.44 -10.08
CA TRP A 282 -10.61 8.44 -10.29
C TRP A 282 -11.19 7.03 -10.37
N SER A 283 -10.59 6.25 -11.24
CA SER A 283 -10.79 4.80 -11.37
C SER A 283 -9.49 4.16 -11.85
N THR A 284 -9.36 2.84 -11.67
CA THR A 284 -8.23 2.08 -12.20
C THR A 284 -8.17 2.15 -13.74
N LYS A 285 -6.97 2.21 -14.27
CA LYS A 285 -6.72 2.26 -15.72
C LYS A 285 -6.05 0.98 -16.24
N VAL A 286 -5.40 0.22 -15.36
CA VAL A 286 -4.72 -1.02 -15.74
C VAL A 286 -5.62 -2.19 -15.36
N ASP A 287 -6.14 -2.92 -16.34
CA ASP A 287 -6.88 -4.15 -16.12
C ASP A 287 -5.96 -5.29 -15.62
N ILE A 288 -6.58 -6.33 -15.07
CA ILE A 288 -5.86 -7.44 -14.44
C ILE A 288 -4.97 -8.22 -15.42
N VAL A 289 -5.41 -8.39 -16.67
CA VAL A 289 -4.67 -9.13 -17.70
C VAL A 289 -3.37 -8.41 -18.04
N ASN A 290 -3.47 -7.12 -18.35
CA ASN A 290 -2.32 -6.27 -18.68
C ASN A 290 -1.39 -6.11 -17.48
N GLY A 291 -1.92 -5.93 -16.27
CA GLY A 291 -1.13 -5.83 -15.05
C GLY A 291 -0.34 -7.11 -14.75
N ILE A 292 -0.95 -8.29 -14.91
CA ILE A 292 -0.27 -9.59 -14.74
C ILE A 292 0.82 -9.78 -15.80
N LYS A 293 0.55 -9.50 -17.08
CA LYS A 293 1.55 -9.57 -18.16
C LYS A 293 2.76 -8.68 -17.87
N LYS A 294 2.56 -7.42 -17.49
CA LYS A 294 3.63 -6.49 -17.11
C LYS A 294 4.43 -7.00 -15.91
N THR A 295 3.75 -7.57 -14.92
CA THR A 295 4.40 -8.12 -13.72
C THR A 295 5.26 -9.34 -14.07
N ILE A 296 4.74 -10.28 -14.87
CA ILE A 296 5.50 -11.46 -15.36
C ILE A 296 6.74 -11.00 -16.15
N LYS A 297 6.58 -10.07 -17.10
CA LYS A 297 7.70 -9.53 -17.88
C LYS A 297 8.81 -8.99 -16.98
N PHE A 298 8.45 -8.23 -15.95
CA PHE A 298 9.41 -7.71 -14.98
C PHE A 298 10.19 -8.82 -14.26
N TYR A 299 9.49 -9.82 -13.69
CA TYR A 299 10.15 -10.92 -12.97
C TYR A 299 10.98 -11.81 -13.90
N LYS A 300 10.54 -12.03 -15.15
CA LYS A 300 11.30 -12.79 -16.15
C LYS A 300 12.64 -12.10 -16.44
N GLN A 301 12.64 -10.79 -16.64
CA GLN A 301 13.85 -10.01 -16.88
C GLN A 301 14.80 -9.95 -15.67
N ASN A 302 14.27 -9.97 -14.45
CA ASN A 302 15.06 -9.85 -13.21
C ASN A 302 15.42 -11.20 -12.56
N ASN A 303 14.92 -12.33 -13.06
CA ASN A 303 15.32 -13.66 -12.65
C ASN A 303 16.38 -14.27 -13.59
N GLN A 304 16.80 -13.56 -14.62
CA GLN A 304 17.90 -13.95 -15.53
C GLN A 304 19.27 -13.42 -15.07
N VAL A 305 19.34 -12.83 -13.86
CA VAL A 305 20.57 -12.33 -13.23
C VAL A 305 20.82 -13.11 -11.94
#